data_ed1b6323d02e22e309ce622feff1f3df
#
_entry.id   ed1b6323d02e22e309ce622feff1f3df
#
_cell.length_a   1.000
_cell.length_b   1.000
_cell.length_c   1.000
_cell.angle_alpha   90.00
_cell.angle_beta   90.00
_cell.angle_gamma   90.00
#
_symmetry.space_group_name_H-M   'P 1'
#
loop_
_entity.id
_entity.type
_entity.pdbx_description
1 polymer ?
#
loop_
_entity_poly.entity_id
_entity_poly.type
_entity_poly.pdbx_seq_one_letter_code
_entity_poly.pdbx_strand_id
1 'polypeptide(L)'
;MVLRLHNPDMGDIVLDGQSYRDKKSYNAKQFKLEVQPIFQNPYESFSARKPVDSYLFNTALRLGIAKNKAEATNLVDDALKSVGLSLAVVKGKYPTQFSGGELQRVSIARALITRPKLIIADEPVAAIDASMKMNIVNLFKELKDKYKVSFIYITHDLSTAYYVSDYIATLYRGCLIEYGPAKEIMDEPAHPYTELLMSAVPRIGDKWADDDMALPDMESKEYSITYCKFAPRCPYATDECRKSRPGETYLNDVRKVMCFHPLIQPKK
;
A
#
# COMPACT_ATOMS: atom_id res chain seq x y z
N MET A 1 12.63 0.25 1.09
CA MET A 1 13.20 -1.08 0.82
C MET A 1 12.61 -1.70 -0.44
N VAL A 2 11.32 -1.99 -0.54
CA VAL A 2 10.72 -2.63 -1.74
C VAL A 2 10.96 -1.84 -3.03
N LEU A 3 10.99 -0.51 -2.99
CA LEU A 3 11.37 0.37 -4.12
C LEU A 3 12.89 0.50 -4.35
N ARG A 4 13.72 -0.28 -3.68
CA ARG A 4 15.19 -0.20 -3.74
C ARG A 4 15.79 1.17 -3.38
N LEU A 5 15.05 2.03 -2.68
CA LEU A 5 15.56 3.31 -2.17
C LEU A 5 16.53 3.10 -1.00
N HIS A 6 16.30 2.05 -0.21
CA HIS A 6 17.16 1.62 0.88
C HIS A 6 17.35 0.10 0.80
N ASN A 7 18.51 -0.38 1.19
CA ASN A 7 18.78 -1.82 1.31
C ASN A 7 18.20 -2.33 2.64
N PRO A 8 17.77 -3.61 2.72
CA PRO A 8 17.45 -4.23 3.99
C PRO A 8 18.74 -4.52 4.78
N ASP A 9 18.73 -4.28 6.09
CA ASP A 9 19.86 -4.63 6.96
C ASP A 9 20.01 -6.14 7.07
N MET A 10 18.89 -6.84 7.21
CA MET A 10 18.81 -8.30 7.26
C MET A 10 17.71 -8.82 6.33
N GLY A 11 17.77 -10.11 6.00
CA GLY A 11 16.81 -10.74 5.11
C GLY A 11 16.99 -10.36 3.65
N ASP A 12 16.01 -10.69 2.82
CA ASP A 12 15.99 -10.40 1.40
C ASP A 12 14.60 -10.04 0.92
N ILE A 13 14.53 -9.39 -0.23
CA ILE A 13 13.28 -9.13 -0.97
C ILE A 13 13.39 -9.88 -2.28
N VAL A 14 12.47 -10.80 -2.50
CA VAL A 14 12.44 -11.68 -3.68
C VAL A 14 11.20 -11.35 -4.51
N LEU A 15 11.38 -11.12 -5.82
CA LEU A 15 10.30 -10.96 -6.79
C LEU A 15 10.48 -12.02 -7.88
N ASP A 16 9.48 -12.85 -8.11
CA ASP A 16 9.51 -13.96 -9.08
C ASP A 16 10.76 -14.85 -8.93
N GLY A 17 11.14 -15.19 -7.70
CA GLY A 17 12.32 -16.01 -7.40
C GLY A 17 13.66 -15.30 -7.53
N GLN A 18 13.69 -14.02 -7.90
CA GLN A 18 14.92 -13.23 -8.05
C GLN A 18 15.14 -12.30 -6.86
N SER A 19 16.30 -12.42 -6.23
CA SER A 19 16.71 -11.59 -5.10
C SER A 19 17.01 -10.16 -5.52
N TYR A 20 16.51 -9.19 -4.75
CA TYR A 20 16.85 -7.78 -4.93
C TYR A 20 18.30 -7.44 -4.53
N ARG A 21 18.93 -8.25 -3.69
CA ARG A 21 20.33 -8.07 -3.28
C ARG A 21 21.28 -8.39 -4.42
N ASP A 22 20.94 -9.36 -5.25
CA ASP A 22 21.76 -9.71 -6.40
C ASP A 22 21.54 -8.72 -7.55
N LYS A 23 22.38 -7.67 -7.59
CA LYS A 23 22.36 -6.64 -8.65
C LYS A 23 22.71 -7.20 -10.03
N LYS A 24 23.30 -8.40 -10.12
CA LYS A 24 23.65 -9.02 -11.40
C LYS A 24 22.44 -9.73 -11.99
N SER A 25 21.66 -10.43 -11.18
CA SER A 25 20.45 -11.14 -11.62
C SER A 25 19.27 -10.19 -11.84
N TYR A 26 19.22 -9.06 -11.15
CA TYR A 26 18.10 -8.12 -11.22
C TYR A 26 18.57 -6.69 -11.53
N ASN A 27 18.70 -6.35 -12.80
CA ASN A 27 19.23 -5.05 -13.21
C ASN A 27 18.23 -3.89 -12.93
N ALA A 28 18.78 -2.67 -12.80
CA ALA A 28 18.00 -1.50 -12.43
C ALA A 28 16.92 -1.10 -13.48
N LYS A 29 17.14 -1.42 -14.76
CA LYS A 29 16.18 -1.12 -15.83
C LYS A 29 14.99 -2.08 -15.76
N GLN A 30 15.25 -3.38 -15.60
CA GLN A 30 14.21 -4.40 -15.44
C GLN A 30 13.37 -4.10 -14.20
N PHE A 31 14.01 -3.78 -13.07
CA PHE A 31 13.31 -3.39 -11.86
C PHE A 31 12.34 -2.22 -12.08
N LYS A 32 12.80 -1.16 -12.77
CA LYS A 32 11.95 0.01 -13.08
C LYS A 32 10.81 -0.29 -14.04
N LEU A 33 10.86 -1.36 -14.80
CA LEU A 33 9.75 -1.82 -15.62
C LEU A 33 8.74 -2.62 -14.80
N GLU A 34 9.22 -3.49 -13.93
CA GLU A 34 8.38 -4.46 -13.22
C GLU A 34 7.78 -3.93 -11.91
N VAL A 35 8.42 -2.95 -11.26
CA VAL A 35 7.96 -2.37 -9.99
C VAL A 35 7.74 -0.88 -10.13
N GLN A 36 6.51 -0.44 -9.90
CA GLN A 36 6.12 0.96 -10.02
C GLN A 36 5.53 1.51 -8.73
N PRO A 37 5.91 2.74 -8.32
CA PRO A 37 5.30 3.42 -7.18
C PRO A 37 4.10 4.27 -7.60
N ILE A 38 3.11 4.35 -6.71
CA ILE A 38 2.08 5.39 -6.67
C ILE A 38 2.20 6.06 -5.31
N PHE A 39 2.48 7.36 -5.30
CA PHE A 39 2.73 8.14 -4.08
C PHE A 39 1.43 8.75 -3.53
N GLN A 40 1.46 9.06 -2.24
CA GLN A 40 0.36 9.63 -1.47
C GLN A 40 -0.16 10.95 -2.07
N ASN A 41 0.76 11.85 -2.41
CA ASN A 41 0.41 13.14 -2.99
C ASN A 41 0.75 13.16 -4.49
N PRO A 42 -0.26 13.15 -5.40
CA PRO A 42 0.00 13.17 -6.82
C PRO A 42 0.69 14.46 -7.29
N TYR A 43 0.48 15.60 -6.63
CA TYR A 43 1.13 16.87 -6.99
C TYR A 43 2.65 16.84 -6.78
N GLU A 44 3.15 16.09 -5.79
CA GLU A 44 4.59 15.91 -5.58
C GLU A 44 5.26 15.02 -6.63
N SER A 45 4.45 14.21 -7.33
CA SER A 45 4.94 13.33 -8.41
C SER A 45 5.21 14.06 -9.72
N PHE A 46 4.75 15.29 -9.86
CA PHE A 46 4.84 16.09 -11.08
C PHE A 46 5.35 17.51 -10.76
N SER A 47 6.37 17.96 -11.48
CA SER A 47 6.85 19.35 -11.33
C SER A 47 5.80 20.32 -11.91
N ALA A 48 5.47 21.37 -11.15
CA ALA A 48 4.56 22.42 -11.59
C ALA A 48 5.03 23.18 -12.88
N ARG A 49 6.31 23.02 -13.26
CA ARG A 49 6.93 23.69 -14.41
C ARG A 49 6.86 22.90 -15.72
N LYS A 50 6.30 21.69 -15.72
CA LYS A 50 6.24 20.83 -16.91
C LYS A 50 4.83 20.30 -17.13
N PRO A 51 4.39 20.20 -18.40
CA PRO A 51 3.14 19.52 -18.70
C PRO A 51 3.15 18.08 -18.26
N VAL A 52 2.01 17.59 -17.77
CA VAL A 52 1.87 16.25 -17.16
C VAL A 52 2.11 15.14 -18.19
N ASP A 53 1.66 15.32 -19.43
CA ASP A 53 1.89 14.37 -20.53
C ASP A 53 3.37 14.13 -20.81
N SER A 54 4.24 15.11 -20.55
CA SER A 54 5.68 14.95 -20.73
C SER A 54 6.26 13.82 -19.86
N TYR A 55 5.70 13.57 -18.69
CA TYR A 55 6.11 12.47 -17.81
C TYR A 55 5.70 11.11 -18.36
N LEU A 56 4.50 11.02 -18.94
CA LEU A 56 3.98 9.80 -19.58
C LEU A 56 4.84 9.43 -20.79
N PHE A 57 5.08 10.38 -21.70
CA PHE A 57 5.95 10.17 -22.87
C PHE A 57 7.39 9.82 -22.46
N ASN A 58 7.93 10.50 -21.45
CA ASN A 58 9.27 10.19 -20.94
C ASN A 58 9.36 8.78 -20.36
N THR A 59 8.30 8.31 -19.68
CA THR A 59 8.26 6.93 -19.17
C THR A 59 8.32 5.94 -20.32
N ALA A 60 7.47 6.11 -21.36
CA ALA A 60 7.44 5.22 -22.51
C ALA A 60 8.78 5.20 -23.30
N LEU A 61 9.36 6.36 -23.55
CA LEU A 61 10.56 6.48 -24.41
C LEU A 61 11.85 6.16 -23.66
N ARG A 62 12.08 6.72 -22.44
CA ARG A 62 13.33 6.52 -21.70
C ARG A 62 13.53 5.12 -21.16
N LEU A 63 12.44 4.43 -20.83
CA LEU A 63 12.51 3.02 -20.44
C LEU A 63 12.61 2.09 -21.65
N GLY A 64 12.49 2.63 -22.88
CA GLY A 64 12.60 1.85 -24.13
C GLY A 64 11.41 0.96 -24.39
N ILE A 65 10.22 1.33 -23.88
CA ILE A 65 8.96 0.61 -24.12
C ILE A 65 8.46 0.98 -25.51
N ALA A 66 8.55 2.25 -25.89
CA ALA A 66 8.25 2.75 -27.23
C ALA A 66 9.54 3.10 -27.97
N LYS A 67 9.62 2.77 -29.25
CA LYS A 67 10.77 3.05 -30.14
C LYS A 67 10.71 4.46 -30.72
N ASN A 68 9.53 5.02 -30.83
CA ASN A 68 9.28 6.33 -31.44
C ASN A 68 8.06 7.01 -30.81
N LYS A 69 7.85 8.28 -31.19
CA LYS A 69 6.76 9.10 -30.63
C LYS A 69 5.36 8.60 -31.01
N ALA A 70 5.20 7.98 -32.17
CA ALA A 70 3.90 7.45 -32.59
C ALA A 70 3.49 6.26 -31.73
N GLU A 71 4.41 5.32 -31.51
CA GLU A 71 4.22 4.18 -30.60
C GLU A 71 3.96 4.64 -29.16
N ALA A 72 4.75 5.63 -28.67
CA ALA A 72 4.56 6.22 -27.36
C ALA A 72 3.16 6.87 -27.23
N THR A 73 2.64 7.52 -28.28
CA THR A 73 1.32 8.14 -28.28
C THR A 73 0.22 7.09 -28.02
N ASN A 74 0.29 5.96 -28.73
CA ASN A 74 -0.70 4.87 -28.55
C ASN A 74 -0.63 4.29 -27.15
N LEU A 75 0.58 3.98 -26.65
CA LEU A 75 0.78 3.43 -25.31
C LEU A 75 0.29 4.38 -24.22
N VAL A 76 0.56 5.67 -24.34
CA VAL A 76 0.13 6.68 -23.38
C VAL A 76 -1.40 6.83 -23.40
N ASP A 77 -2.02 6.86 -24.59
CA ASP A 77 -3.46 6.98 -24.70
C ASP A 77 -4.19 5.74 -24.17
N ASP A 78 -3.68 4.54 -24.45
CA ASP A 78 -4.22 3.28 -23.93
C ASP A 78 -4.12 3.24 -22.39
N ALA A 79 -2.98 3.65 -21.81
CA ALA A 79 -2.81 3.73 -20.37
C ALA A 79 -3.75 4.76 -19.74
N LEU A 80 -3.98 5.91 -20.37
CA LEU A 80 -4.94 6.91 -19.91
C LEU A 80 -6.37 6.40 -20.00
N LYS A 81 -6.75 5.70 -21.08
CA LYS A 81 -8.08 5.09 -21.23
C LYS A 81 -8.36 4.06 -20.13
N SER A 82 -7.37 3.27 -19.73
CA SER A 82 -7.53 2.29 -18.65
C SER A 82 -7.86 2.90 -17.29
N VAL A 83 -7.61 4.21 -17.11
CA VAL A 83 -7.96 4.97 -15.90
C VAL A 83 -9.11 5.94 -16.13
N GLY A 84 -9.84 5.83 -17.26
CA GLY A 84 -10.99 6.69 -17.59
C GLY A 84 -10.62 8.10 -18.04
N LEU A 85 -9.41 8.30 -18.58
CA LEU A 85 -8.94 9.56 -19.18
C LEU A 85 -8.60 9.35 -20.67
N SER A 86 -8.27 10.44 -21.36
CA SER A 86 -7.74 10.38 -22.73
C SER A 86 -6.56 11.33 -22.89
N LEU A 87 -5.69 11.06 -23.86
CA LEU A 87 -4.56 11.93 -24.15
C LEU A 87 -5.03 13.35 -24.55
N ALA A 88 -6.17 13.48 -25.23
CA ALA A 88 -6.73 14.76 -25.61
C ALA A 88 -7.04 15.68 -24.39
N VAL A 89 -7.49 15.08 -23.28
CA VAL A 89 -7.79 15.79 -22.04
C VAL A 89 -6.52 16.17 -21.27
N VAL A 90 -5.45 15.37 -21.36
CA VAL A 90 -4.23 15.52 -20.55
C VAL A 90 -3.15 16.34 -21.24
N LYS A 91 -3.11 16.31 -22.58
CA LYS A 91 -2.03 16.89 -23.39
C LYS A 91 -1.83 18.38 -23.13
N GLY A 92 -0.59 18.74 -22.81
CA GLY A 92 -0.17 20.14 -22.60
C GLY A 92 -0.62 20.77 -21.28
N LYS A 93 -1.42 20.08 -20.47
CA LYS A 93 -1.87 20.59 -19.18
C LYS A 93 -0.80 20.44 -18.09
N TYR A 94 -0.77 21.40 -17.19
CA TYR A 94 0.09 21.42 -16.01
C TYR A 94 -0.62 20.81 -14.79
N PRO A 95 0.13 20.34 -13.76
CA PRO A 95 -0.48 19.69 -12.58
C PRO A 95 -1.59 20.50 -11.92
N THR A 96 -1.45 21.82 -11.85
CA THR A 96 -2.44 22.74 -11.24
C THR A 96 -3.76 22.85 -12.01
N GLN A 97 -3.85 22.29 -13.21
CA GLN A 97 -5.06 22.28 -14.05
C GLN A 97 -5.87 20.98 -13.90
N PHE A 98 -5.49 20.12 -12.94
CA PHE A 98 -6.17 18.87 -12.63
C PHE A 98 -6.72 18.89 -11.19
N SER A 99 -7.84 18.24 -10.98
CA SER A 99 -8.25 17.84 -9.64
C SER A 99 -7.30 16.78 -9.08
N GLY A 100 -7.25 16.63 -7.74
CA GLY A 100 -6.43 15.59 -7.09
C GLY A 100 -6.72 14.19 -7.64
N GLY A 101 -8.00 13.85 -7.83
CA GLY A 101 -8.41 12.56 -8.38
C GLY A 101 -8.02 12.34 -9.84
N GLU A 102 -8.09 13.39 -10.68
CA GLU A 102 -7.62 13.30 -12.07
C GLU A 102 -6.10 13.12 -12.12
N LEU A 103 -5.35 13.88 -11.33
CA LEU A 103 -3.88 13.78 -11.30
C LEU A 103 -3.43 12.43 -10.75
N GLN A 104 -4.16 11.87 -9.78
CA GLN A 104 -3.90 10.51 -9.29
C GLN A 104 -4.14 9.46 -10.37
N ARG A 105 -5.21 9.58 -11.16
CA ARG A 105 -5.46 8.71 -12.33
C ARG A 105 -4.31 8.80 -13.34
N VAL A 106 -3.78 10.00 -13.59
CA VAL A 106 -2.62 10.17 -14.47
C VAL A 106 -1.38 9.51 -13.86
N SER A 107 -1.18 9.60 -12.54
CA SER A 107 -0.08 8.90 -11.85
C SER A 107 -0.20 7.37 -11.99
N ILE A 108 -1.41 6.83 -11.85
CA ILE A 108 -1.71 5.42 -12.08
C ILE A 108 -1.44 5.04 -13.54
N ALA A 109 -1.94 5.83 -14.51
CA ALA A 109 -1.69 5.59 -15.94
C ALA A 109 -0.19 5.56 -16.26
N ARG A 110 0.61 6.47 -15.65
CA ARG A 110 2.07 6.46 -15.83
C ARG A 110 2.70 5.15 -15.36
N ALA A 111 2.24 4.61 -14.22
CA ALA A 111 2.72 3.32 -13.72
C ALA A 111 2.35 2.18 -14.68
N LEU A 112 1.14 2.19 -15.25
CA LEU A 112 0.64 1.16 -16.16
C LEU A 112 1.33 1.11 -17.52
N ILE A 113 1.95 2.22 -17.99
CA ILE A 113 2.71 2.26 -19.25
C ILE A 113 3.77 1.15 -19.28
N THR A 114 4.39 0.82 -18.14
CA THR A 114 5.43 -0.20 -18.06
C THR A 114 4.89 -1.62 -18.03
N ARG A 115 3.57 -1.81 -17.90
CA ARG A 115 2.92 -3.11 -17.64
C ARG A 115 3.57 -3.82 -16.45
N PRO A 116 3.55 -3.20 -15.26
CA PRO A 116 4.31 -3.68 -14.13
C PRO A 116 3.74 -4.98 -13.58
N LYS A 117 4.58 -5.79 -12.94
CA LYS A 117 4.18 -6.95 -12.16
C LYS A 117 3.66 -6.55 -10.78
N LEU A 118 4.28 -5.50 -10.20
CA LEU A 118 3.99 -5.01 -8.86
C LEU A 118 3.83 -3.50 -8.86
N ILE A 119 2.74 -3.02 -8.27
CA ILE A 119 2.56 -1.61 -7.93
C ILE A 119 2.56 -1.46 -6.41
N ILE A 120 3.36 -0.52 -5.91
CA ILE A 120 3.38 -0.13 -4.51
C ILE A 120 2.62 1.19 -4.40
N ALA A 121 1.42 1.13 -3.85
CA ALA A 121 0.54 2.27 -3.67
C ALA A 121 0.58 2.71 -2.21
N ASP A 122 1.24 3.85 -1.97
CA ASP A 122 1.39 4.43 -0.64
C ASP A 122 0.33 5.50 -0.42
N GLU A 123 -0.65 5.20 0.41
CA GLU A 123 -1.81 6.04 0.70
C GLU A 123 -2.46 6.70 -0.54
N PRO A 124 -2.76 5.94 -1.60
CA PRO A 124 -3.05 6.49 -2.92
C PRO A 124 -4.37 7.29 -3.00
N VAL A 125 -5.15 7.33 -1.92
CA VAL A 125 -6.44 8.05 -1.86
C VAL A 125 -6.50 9.08 -0.72
N ALA A 126 -5.41 9.29 0.02
CA ALA A 126 -5.41 10.20 1.17
C ALA A 126 -5.60 11.67 0.79
N ALA A 127 -5.04 12.09 -0.36
CA ALA A 127 -5.11 13.48 -0.86
C ALA A 127 -6.28 13.72 -1.84
N ILE A 128 -7.30 12.86 -1.80
CA ILE A 128 -8.44 12.90 -2.74
C ILE A 128 -9.73 13.14 -1.98
N ASP A 129 -10.63 13.94 -2.55
CA ASP A 129 -11.96 14.20 -2.00
C ASP A 129 -12.73 12.89 -1.77
N ALA A 130 -13.47 12.81 -0.67
CA ALA A 130 -14.21 11.62 -0.25
C ALA A 130 -15.13 11.07 -1.36
N SER A 131 -15.77 11.94 -2.14
CA SER A 131 -16.66 11.58 -3.27
C SER A 131 -15.91 10.86 -4.40
N MET A 132 -14.62 11.14 -4.59
CA MET A 132 -13.77 10.56 -5.64
C MET A 132 -12.95 9.36 -5.15
N LYS A 133 -12.81 9.21 -3.83
CA LYS A 133 -12.01 8.17 -3.19
C LYS A 133 -12.40 6.77 -3.67
N MET A 134 -13.69 6.43 -3.60
CA MET A 134 -14.18 5.12 -4.02
C MET A 134 -13.98 4.84 -5.51
N ASN A 135 -13.98 5.87 -6.36
CA ASN A 135 -13.70 5.69 -7.79
C ASN A 135 -12.25 5.22 -8.03
N ILE A 136 -11.29 5.74 -7.24
CA ILE A 136 -9.89 5.30 -7.33
C ILE A 136 -9.72 3.91 -6.72
N VAL A 137 -10.38 3.61 -5.60
CA VAL A 137 -10.35 2.26 -4.98
C VAL A 137 -10.93 1.20 -5.93
N ASN A 138 -12.06 1.50 -6.59
CA ASN A 138 -12.64 0.63 -7.63
C ASN A 138 -11.70 0.43 -8.81
N LEU A 139 -10.98 1.48 -9.22
CA LEU A 139 -9.96 1.39 -10.26
C LEU A 139 -8.85 0.41 -9.88
N PHE A 140 -8.34 0.44 -8.64
CA PHE A 140 -7.34 -0.53 -8.18
C PHE A 140 -7.86 -1.96 -8.24
N LYS A 141 -9.11 -2.18 -7.82
CA LYS A 141 -9.75 -3.50 -7.91
C LYS A 141 -9.87 -3.97 -9.36
N GLU A 142 -10.32 -3.11 -10.27
CA GLU A 142 -10.41 -3.43 -11.70
C GLU A 142 -9.03 -3.76 -12.28
N LEU A 143 -8.00 -2.99 -11.94
CA LEU A 143 -6.63 -3.22 -12.40
C LEU A 143 -6.09 -4.57 -11.91
N LYS A 144 -6.35 -4.93 -10.65
CA LYS A 144 -6.01 -6.24 -10.09
C LYS A 144 -6.69 -7.37 -10.87
N ASP A 145 -8.00 -7.27 -11.02
CA ASP A 145 -8.80 -8.37 -11.58
C ASP A 145 -8.59 -8.53 -13.09
N LYS A 146 -8.54 -7.44 -13.84
CA LYS A 146 -8.47 -7.43 -15.31
C LYS A 146 -7.04 -7.51 -15.85
N TYR A 147 -6.11 -6.75 -15.26
CA TYR A 147 -4.73 -6.67 -15.76
C TYR A 147 -3.75 -7.56 -14.98
N LYS A 148 -4.24 -8.27 -13.93
CA LYS A 148 -3.44 -9.20 -13.12
C LYS A 148 -2.18 -8.57 -12.51
N VAL A 149 -2.24 -7.28 -12.19
CA VAL A 149 -1.18 -6.56 -11.51
C VAL A 149 -1.26 -6.87 -10.02
N SER A 150 -0.15 -7.23 -9.40
CA SER A 150 -0.06 -7.35 -7.94
C SER A 150 0.10 -5.97 -7.30
N PHE A 151 -0.52 -5.78 -6.13
CA PHE A 151 -0.45 -4.53 -5.39
C PHE A 151 0.04 -4.75 -3.97
N ILE A 152 0.93 -3.86 -3.51
CA ILE A 152 1.12 -3.58 -2.08
C ILE A 152 0.41 -2.25 -1.84
N TYR A 153 -0.76 -2.32 -1.20
CA TYR A 153 -1.62 -1.18 -0.90
C TYR A 153 -1.43 -0.77 0.56
N ILE A 154 -0.73 0.34 0.80
CA ILE A 154 -0.44 0.87 2.13
C ILE A 154 -1.52 1.90 2.45
N THR A 155 -2.22 1.73 3.56
CA THR A 155 -3.27 2.66 4.00
C THR A 155 -3.52 2.53 5.51
N HIS A 156 -4.02 3.59 6.11
CA HIS A 156 -4.59 3.57 7.45
C HIS A 156 -6.12 3.38 7.44
N ASP A 157 -6.75 3.38 6.26
CA ASP A 157 -8.19 3.18 6.08
C ASP A 157 -8.51 1.70 5.89
N LEU A 158 -8.96 1.07 6.96
CA LEU A 158 -9.32 -0.35 6.99
C LEU A 158 -10.43 -0.71 6.01
N SER A 159 -11.40 0.19 5.78
CA SER A 159 -12.52 -0.06 4.86
C SER A 159 -12.03 -0.22 3.43
N THR A 160 -11.14 0.66 2.98
CA THR A 160 -10.54 0.56 1.65
C THR A 160 -9.57 -0.62 1.55
N ALA A 161 -8.78 -0.89 2.60
CA ALA A 161 -7.90 -2.05 2.66
C ALA A 161 -8.69 -3.36 2.48
N TYR A 162 -9.77 -3.54 3.23
CA TYR A 162 -10.64 -4.72 3.13
C TYR A 162 -11.23 -4.88 1.73
N TYR A 163 -11.71 -3.78 1.16
CA TYR A 163 -12.41 -3.83 -0.13
C TYR A 163 -11.52 -4.24 -1.30
N VAL A 164 -10.23 -3.88 -1.29
CA VAL A 164 -9.31 -4.07 -2.42
C VAL A 164 -8.34 -5.24 -2.24
N SER A 165 -8.04 -5.64 -1.00
CA SER A 165 -6.98 -6.57 -0.68
C SER A 165 -7.47 -8.02 -0.54
N ASP A 166 -6.65 -8.98 -0.97
CA ASP A 166 -6.86 -10.40 -0.70
C ASP A 166 -6.28 -10.78 0.68
N TYR A 167 -5.17 -10.13 1.06
CA TYR A 167 -4.46 -10.33 2.32
C TYR A 167 -4.21 -8.99 3.00
N ILE A 168 -4.22 -8.98 4.33
CA ILE A 168 -3.86 -7.82 5.14
C ILE A 168 -2.66 -8.15 6.00
N ALA A 169 -1.73 -7.19 6.09
CA ALA A 169 -0.60 -7.19 7.01
C ALA A 169 -0.76 -6.00 7.96
N THR A 170 -1.06 -6.25 9.22
CA THR A 170 -1.16 -5.20 10.24
C THR A 170 0.21 -4.92 10.84
N LEU A 171 0.61 -3.64 10.80
CA LEU A 171 1.89 -3.19 11.34
C LEU A 171 1.66 -2.27 12.55
N TYR A 172 2.43 -2.49 13.60
CA TYR A 172 2.48 -1.59 14.76
C TYR A 172 3.91 -1.20 15.08
N ARG A 173 4.19 0.12 15.05
CA ARG A 173 5.54 0.68 15.32
C ARG A 173 6.67 -0.06 14.58
N GLY A 174 6.47 -0.31 13.28
CA GLY A 174 7.42 -0.97 12.38
C GLY A 174 7.53 -2.49 12.55
N CYS A 175 6.69 -3.11 13.36
CA CYS A 175 6.62 -4.56 13.52
C CYS A 175 5.36 -5.10 12.84
N LEU A 176 5.51 -6.17 12.07
CA LEU A 176 4.38 -6.97 11.63
C LEU A 176 3.79 -7.67 12.86
N ILE A 177 2.50 -7.54 13.09
CA ILE A 177 1.83 -8.12 14.26
C ILE A 177 0.76 -9.14 13.90
N GLU A 178 0.15 -9.00 12.70
CA GLU A 178 -0.80 -9.96 12.16
C GLU A 178 -0.75 -9.96 10.64
N TYR A 179 -0.91 -11.13 10.03
CA TYR A 179 -0.98 -11.32 8.58
C TYR A 179 -1.94 -12.45 8.24
N GLY A 180 -2.76 -12.27 7.21
CA GLY A 180 -3.65 -13.34 6.74
C GLY A 180 -4.65 -12.83 5.69
N PRO A 181 -5.61 -13.72 5.29
CA PRO A 181 -6.70 -13.35 4.40
C PRO A 181 -7.50 -12.18 4.96
N ALA A 182 -7.79 -11.19 4.11
CA ALA A 182 -8.44 -9.95 4.53
C ALA A 182 -9.75 -10.21 5.30
N LYS A 183 -10.56 -11.13 4.79
CA LYS A 183 -11.84 -11.49 5.45
C LYS A 183 -11.62 -12.05 6.86
N GLU A 184 -10.68 -12.97 7.04
CA GLU A 184 -10.44 -13.58 8.35
C GLU A 184 -9.92 -12.56 9.38
N ILE A 185 -9.04 -11.65 8.96
CA ILE A 185 -8.53 -10.59 9.85
C ILE A 185 -9.63 -9.61 10.24
N MET A 186 -10.53 -9.28 9.32
CA MET A 186 -11.61 -8.32 9.57
C MET A 186 -12.74 -8.91 10.40
N ASP A 187 -13.09 -10.19 10.18
CA ASP A 187 -14.19 -10.85 10.88
C ASP A 187 -13.77 -11.29 12.31
N GLU A 188 -12.52 -11.80 12.44
CA GLU A 188 -12.00 -12.37 13.70
C GLU A 188 -10.54 -11.94 13.92
N PRO A 189 -10.26 -10.70 14.34
CA PRO A 189 -8.88 -10.25 14.60
C PRO A 189 -8.22 -11.10 15.69
N ALA A 190 -6.96 -11.52 15.47
CA ALA A 190 -6.21 -12.33 16.41
C ALA A 190 -5.30 -11.52 17.33
N HIS A 191 -4.83 -10.36 16.88
CA HIS A 191 -3.99 -9.48 17.69
C HIS A 191 -4.84 -8.39 18.37
N PRO A 192 -4.65 -8.09 19.66
CA PRO A 192 -5.42 -7.06 20.36
C PRO A 192 -5.35 -5.66 19.74
N TYR A 193 -4.26 -5.31 19.06
CA TYR A 193 -4.18 -4.06 18.31
C TYR A 193 -5.05 -4.08 17.05
N THR A 194 -5.13 -5.21 16.35
CA THR A 194 -6.02 -5.34 15.19
C THR A 194 -7.49 -5.22 15.62
N GLU A 195 -7.86 -5.83 16.75
CA GLU A 195 -9.17 -5.67 17.37
C GLU A 195 -9.47 -4.20 17.69
N LEU A 196 -8.50 -3.50 18.32
CA LEU A 196 -8.63 -2.07 18.61
C LEU A 196 -8.82 -1.22 17.34
N LEU A 197 -8.05 -1.49 16.28
CA LEU A 197 -8.22 -0.80 15.00
C LEU A 197 -9.61 -1.04 14.41
N MET A 198 -10.14 -2.25 14.52
CA MET A 198 -11.48 -2.61 14.04
C MET A 198 -12.59 -1.91 14.84
N SER A 199 -12.42 -1.79 16.16
CA SER A 199 -13.38 -1.10 17.02
C SER A 199 -13.43 0.42 16.77
N ALA A 200 -12.33 0.99 16.27
CA ALA A 200 -12.24 2.40 15.92
C ALA A 200 -12.87 2.75 14.55
N VAL A 201 -13.30 1.76 13.76
CA VAL A 201 -14.00 2.01 12.49
C VAL A 201 -15.45 2.41 12.78
N PRO A 202 -15.90 3.63 12.42
CA PRO A 202 -17.26 4.06 12.65
C PRO A 202 -18.28 3.14 11.98
N ARG A 203 -19.27 2.63 12.71
CA ARG A 203 -20.40 1.91 12.15
C ARG A 203 -21.61 2.84 12.07
N ILE A 204 -22.41 2.71 11.02
CA ILE A 204 -23.63 3.51 10.87
C ILE A 204 -24.57 3.14 12.02
N GLY A 205 -24.93 4.15 12.85
CA GLY A 205 -25.82 3.97 14.01
C GLY A 205 -25.12 3.86 15.36
N ASP A 206 -23.80 3.70 15.43
CA ASP A 206 -23.07 3.72 16.68
C ASP A 206 -22.91 5.16 17.17
N LYS A 207 -23.35 5.45 18.40
CA LYS A 207 -22.98 6.67 19.09
C LYS A 207 -21.58 6.48 19.66
N TRP A 208 -20.68 7.44 19.42
CA TRP A 208 -19.40 7.48 20.10
C TRP A 208 -19.65 7.46 21.60
N ALA A 209 -19.15 6.44 22.29
CA ALA A 209 -19.09 6.49 23.74
C ALA A 209 -18.02 7.51 24.09
N ASP A 210 -18.35 8.46 24.97
CA ASP A 210 -17.42 9.42 25.56
C ASP A 210 -16.41 8.74 26.52
N ASP A 211 -16.03 7.50 26.26
CA ASP A 211 -14.94 6.87 26.95
C ASP A 211 -13.64 7.53 26.46
N ASP A 212 -13.17 8.49 27.28
CA ASP A 212 -11.83 9.05 27.22
C ASP A 212 -10.80 7.91 27.23
N MET A 213 -10.52 7.33 26.08
CA MET A 213 -9.31 6.55 25.90
C MET A 213 -8.14 7.55 25.92
N ALA A 214 -7.76 7.97 27.12
CA ALA A 214 -6.52 8.70 27.35
C ALA A 214 -5.37 7.79 26.89
N LEU A 215 -5.02 7.93 25.62
CA LEU A 215 -3.84 7.28 25.08
C LEU A 215 -2.63 7.95 25.74
N PRO A 216 -1.83 7.23 26.56
CA PRO A 216 -0.66 7.82 27.17
C PRO A 216 0.26 8.39 26.08
N ASP A 217 0.80 9.57 26.30
CA ASP A 217 1.76 10.25 25.43
C ASP A 217 3.11 9.52 25.47
N MET A 218 3.18 8.35 24.82
CA MET A 218 4.33 7.43 24.85
C MET A 218 4.95 7.16 23.48
N GLU A 219 4.54 7.89 22.45
CA GLU A 219 4.89 7.57 21.05
C GLU A 219 6.38 7.37 20.79
N SER A 220 7.24 8.26 21.26
CA SER A 220 8.69 8.15 21.01
C SER A 220 9.33 6.97 21.75
N LYS A 221 8.84 6.65 22.95
CA LYS A 221 9.36 5.55 23.78
C LYS A 221 8.98 4.18 23.22
N GLU A 222 7.81 4.05 22.58
CA GLU A 222 7.34 2.78 22.02
C GLU A 222 8.23 2.25 20.88
N TYR A 223 8.86 3.13 20.11
CA TYR A 223 9.79 2.71 19.05
C TYR A 223 11.06 2.04 19.59
N SER A 224 11.53 2.42 20.77
CA SER A 224 12.73 1.88 21.42
C SER A 224 12.48 0.57 22.18
N ILE A 225 11.23 0.18 22.39
CA ILE A 225 10.86 -1.04 23.12
C ILE A 225 11.43 -2.28 22.38
N THR A 226 12.14 -3.14 23.12
CA THR A 226 12.75 -4.38 22.61
C THR A 226 11.87 -5.62 22.80
N TYR A 227 10.83 -5.51 23.61
CA TYR A 227 9.81 -6.53 23.86
C TYR A 227 8.54 -6.29 23.02
N CYS A 228 7.39 -6.88 23.38
CA CYS A 228 6.14 -6.63 22.65
C CYS A 228 5.80 -5.13 22.65
N LYS A 229 5.85 -4.48 21.49
CA LYS A 229 5.68 -3.03 21.38
C LYS A 229 4.30 -2.53 21.79
N PHE A 230 3.28 -3.37 21.65
CA PHE A 230 1.92 -3.03 22.05
C PHE A 230 1.65 -3.31 23.54
N ALA A 231 2.54 -4.00 24.26
CA ALA A 231 2.33 -4.35 25.68
C ALA A 231 1.94 -3.17 26.61
N PRO A 232 2.47 -1.96 26.45
CA PRO A 232 2.06 -0.81 27.28
C PRO A 232 0.58 -0.42 27.16
N ARG A 233 -0.04 -0.73 26.03
CA ARG A 233 -1.43 -0.38 25.68
C ARG A 233 -2.37 -1.59 25.62
N CYS A 234 -1.81 -2.80 25.71
CA CYS A 234 -2.58 -4.03 25.54
C CYS A 234 -3.34 -4.38 26.82
N PRO A 235 -4.67 -4.52 26.77
CA PRO A 235 -5.45 -4.90 27.95
C PRO A 235 -5.17 -6.33 28.42
N TYR A 236 -4.60 -7.17 27.56
CA TYR A 236 -4.26 -8.57 27.83
C TYR A 236 -2.77 -8.78 28.12
N ALA A 237 -2.01 -7.68 28.35
CA ALA A 237 -0.56 -7.79 28.56
C ALA A 237 -0.19 -8.51 29.84
N THR A 238 0.68 -9.49 29.73
CA THR A 238 1.28 -10.24 30.85
C THR A 238 2.74 -9.83 31.05
N ASP A 239 3.39 -10.38 32.09
CA ASP A 239 4.80 -10.15 32.35
C ASP A 239 5.70 -10.68 31.21
N GLU A 240 5.29 -11.74 30.53
CA GLU A 240 5.98 -12.26 29.36
C GLU A 240 6.01 -11.24 28.22
N CYS A 241 4.89 -10.55 27.97
CA CYS A 241 4.78 -9.49 26.95
C CYS A 241 5.73 -8.32 27.19
N ARG A 242 6.15 -8.10 28.47
CA ARG A 242 7.08 -7.05 28.87
C ARG A 242 8.54 -7.48 28.91
N LYS A 243 8.82 -8.77 28.69
CA LYS A 243 10.18 -9.31 28.74
C LYS A 243 10.77 -9.60 27.37
N SER A 244 9.93 -10.04 26.41
CA SER A 244 10.40 -10.48 25.10
C SER A 244 9.42 -10.13 23.98
N ARG A 245 9.88 -10.24 22.73
CA ARG A 245 9.01 -10.16 21.55
C ARG A 245 8.35 -11.49 21.31
N PRO A 246 7.04 -11.52 20.99
CA PRO A 246 6.40 -12.74 20.56
C PRO A 246 6.96 -13.20 19.21
N GLY A 247 7.11 -14.50 19.05
CA GLY A 247 7.40 -15.15 17.76
C GLY A 247 6.16 -15.21 16.88
N GLU A 248 6.32 -15.81 15.70
CA GLU A 248 5.21 -16.09 14.79
C GLU A 248 4.41 -17.30 15.30
N THR A 249 3.12 -17.12 15.52
CA THR A 249 2.15 -18.20 15.78
C THR A 249 1.26 -18.33 14.55
N TYR A 250 1.27 -19.52 13.92
CA TYR A 250 0.41 -19.82 12.78
C TYR A 250 -0.96 -20.26 13.28
N LEU A 251 -2.00 -19.58 12.80
CA LEU A 251 -3.40 -19.89 13.12
C LEU A 251 -4.01 -20.88 12.09
N ASN A 252 -3.48 -20.86 10.87
CA ASN A 252 -3.71 -21.81 9.80
C ASN A 252 -2.51 -21.77 8.82
N ASP A 253 -2.61 -22.41 7.65
CA ASP A 253 -1.52 -22.49 6.66
C ASP A 253 -1.02 -21.13 6.15
N VAL A 254 -1.83 -20.08 6.23
CA VAL A 254 -1.53 -18.77 5.65
C VAL A 254 -1.55 -17.66 6.70
N ARG A 255 -2.43 -17.76 7.71
CA ARG A 255 -2.62 -16.73 8.72
C ARG A 255 -1.67 -16.90 9.88
N LYS A 256 -1.01 -15.80 10.27
CA LYS A 256 -0.10 -15.76 11.41
C LYS A 256 -0.27 -14.50 12.25
N VAL A 257 0.04 -14.62 13.54
CA VAL A 257 -0.01 -13.53 14.52
C VAL A 257 1.25 -13.54 15.39
N MET A 258 1.76 -12.37 15.73
CA MET A 258 2.88 -12.16 16.64
C MET A 258 2.33 -11.70 17.99
N CYS A 259 1.79 -12.65 18.76
CA CYS A 259 1.19 -12.43 20.06
C CYS A 259 1.40 -13.65 20.96
N PHE A 260 1.71 -13.44 22.25
CA PHE A 260 1.77 -14.53 23.23
C PHE A 260 0.38 -15.06 23.60
N HIS A 261 -0.63 -14.17 23.52
CA HIS A 261 -2.02 -14.45 23.89
C HIS A 261 -2.96 -14.03 22.77
N PRO A 262 -2.93 -14.74 21.61
CA PRO A 262 -3.84 -14.40 20.51
C PRO A 262 -5.30 -14.59 20.95
N LEU A 263 -6.17 -13.69 20.46
CA LEU A 263 -7.59 -13.67 20.79
C LEU A 263 -8.33 -14.91 20.24
N ILE A 264 -7.74 -15.52 19.21
CA ILE A 264 -8.23 -16.79 18.64
C ILE A 264 -7.12 -17.85 18.73
N GLN A 265 -7.52 -19.10 18.88
CA GLN A 265 -6.59 -20.22 18.98
C GLN A 265 -6.30 -20.83 17.59
N PRO A 266 -5.09 -21.40 17.37
CA PRO A 266 -4.80 -22.15 16.17
C PRO A 266 -5.84 -23.25 15.92
N LYS A 267 -6.35 -23.32 14.70
CA LYS A 267 -7.18 -24.46 14.30
C LYS A 267 -6.30 -25.70 14.23
N LYS A 268 -6.66 -26.74 14.99
CA LYS A 268 -5.98 -28.04 14.97
C LYS A 268 -6.13 -28.73 13.62
#